data_879edb791d98dc556cf32d13687ebd79
#
_entry.id   879edb791d98dc556cf32d13687ebd79
#
_cell.length_a   1.000
_cell.length_b   1.000
_cell.length_c   1.000
_cell.angle_alpha   90.00
_cell.angle_beta   90.00
_cell.angle_gamma   90.00
#
_symmetry.space_group_name_H-M   'P 1'
#
loop_
_entity.id
_entity.type
_entity.pdbx_description
1 polymer ?
#
loop_
_entity_poly.entity_id
_entity_poly.type
_entity_poly.pdbx_seq_one_letter_code
_entity_poly.pdbx_strand_id
1 'polypeptide(L)'
;VVEDRVHPIVEHAGDSGNRWSFRPPSLRDPRLHVASVLLSVQVLGQVALGFELSIAQILVSLGTAAAIELLLTAPRTRVVAWPASALLSGNGVALILRVPGTEHGDWWSLHGWYVFAATAALAVLSKYVIRWGGRPLFNPSNIALVVAFLVLGSGIADPQDLWWGPMSIGLALTYTLILAGGVLITRRLHLLGVSAVFWVTFAACMAVVALAGHSMTARWNLGPVAGWQYWTTLALSPEVLIFVFFMITDPRTGARGRTAGMLYAASVAAASSVLIAFQTTEYATKVALLSGLVLVCAGRPLIEAFAPAGAGDAPRAWWSAQRGRRVVVCGVGAAALALVVVGARVANPPAPPSTAARPDVELRDDQRPDVVELGDGLATIGGSFGQDDAERVVDDVVEAVLVIDRAVETGDDELAGRVATGPFLADVVERPPSAAPDRSVDAAMVDVVRNPDEFQAQPRLEITLEGSADGVPWSSTYHVLATTADARIEREVPEV
;
A
#
# COMPACT_ATOMS: atom_id res chain seq x y z
N VAL A 1 20.79 -26.13 13.33
CA VAL A 1 22.20 -26.21 13.64
C VAL A 1 22.93 -24.87 13.41
N VAL A 2 22.27 -23.77 13.52
CA VAL A 2 22.85 -22.40 13.46
C VAL A 2 22.57 -21.62 14.76
N GLU A 3 21.91 -22.25 15.72
CA GLU A 3 21.45 -21.58 16.95
C GLU A 3 22.55 -21.37 18.01
N ASP A 4 23.72 -22.00 17.87
CA ASP A 4 24.70 -22.06 18.97
C ASP A 4 26.03 -21.33 18.74
N ARG A 5 26.08 -20.38 17.78
CA ARG A 5 27.30 -19.58 17.63
C ARG A 5 27.11 -18.07 17.83
N VAL A 6 26.03 -17.67 18.48
CA VAL A 6 26.09 -16.45 19.26
C VAL A 6 26.36 -16.88 20.70
N HIS A 7 27.57 -17.34 20.93
CA HIS A 7 28.07 -17.50 22.29
C HIS A 7 27.76 -16.20 23.05
N PRO A 8 27.09 -16.25 24.19
CA PRO A 8 27.44 -15.33 25.23
C PRO A 8 28.89 -15.70 25.55
N ILE A 9 29.86 -14.97 25.02
CA ILE A 9 31.19 -14.95 25.58
C ILE A 9 31.00 -14.41 26.99
N VAL A 10 30.79 -15.33 27.92
CA VAL A 10 31.14 -15.12 29.30
C VAL A 10 32.66 -15.18 29.30
N GLU A 11 33.29 -14.15 28.79
CA GLU A 11 34.67 -13.87 29.08
C GLU A 11 34.73 -13.43 30.53
N HIS A 12 35.51 -14.15 31.27
CA HIS A 12 35.82 -13.98 32.67
C HIS A 12 35.75 -12.52 33.09
N ALA A 13 34.87 -12.23 34.05
CA ALA A 13 34.88 -11.00 34.83
C ALA A 13 36.18 -10.96 35.66
N GLY A 14 37.28 -10.66 34.98
CA GLY A 14 38.46 -10.13 35.60
C GLY A 14 38.19 -8.67 35.95
N ASP A 15 38.10 -8.40 37.21
CA ASP A 15 38.18 -7.17 37.97
C ASP A 15 38.47 -5.89 37.16
N SER A 16 37.49 -5.34 36.47
CA SER A 16 37.49 -3.98 35.93
C SER A 16 36.17 -3.29 36.34
N GLY A 17 36.06 -3.08 37.63
CA GLY A 17 34.97 -2.32 38.18
C GLY A 17 34.79 -0.97 37.48
N ASN A 18 33.58 -0.71 36.98
CA ASN A 18 33.05 0.59 36.64
C ASN A 18 33.47 1.23 35.29
N ARG A 19 34.01 0.53 34.31
CA ARG A 19 34.37 1.10 33.01
C ARG A 19 33.31 0.80 31.93
N TRP A 20 32.82 1.85 31.27
CA TRP A 20 32.01 1.72 30.06
C TRP A 20 32.85 1.19 28.90
N SER A 21 32.33 0.23 28.15
CA SER A 21 32.96 -0.26 26.93
C SER A 21 32.10 0.06 25.72
N PHE A 22 32.75 0.33 24.59
CA PHE A 22 32.09 0.58 23.30
C PHE A 22 32.29 -0.63 22.39
N ARG A 23 31.22 -1.17 21.81
CA ARG A 23 31.27 -2.25 20.85
C ARG A 23 30.81 -1.76 19.47
N PRO A 24 31.73 -1.57 18.51
CA PRO A 24 31.42 -1.11 17.16
C PRO A 24 30.62 -2.15 16.37
N PRO A 25 29.97 -1.75 15.24
CA PRO A 25 29.29 -2.67 14.34
C PRO A 25 30.27 -3.65 13.69
N SER A 26 29.83 -4.89 13.47
CA SER A 26 30.58 -5.90 12.73
C SER A 26 30.05 -6.00 11.30
N LEU A 27 30.91 -5.87 10.30
CA LEU A 27 30.52 -6.04 8.88
C LEU A 27 30.02 -7.45 8.54
N ARG A 28 30.24 -8.42 9.43
CA ARG A 28 29.72 -9.79 9.29
C ARG A 28 28.30 -9.94 9.85
N ASP A 29 27.74 -8.91 10.49
CA ASP A 29 26.38 -8.96 11.03
C ASP A 29 25.35 -8.99 9.87
N PRO A 30 24.52 -10.05 9.74
CA PRO A 30 23.52 -10.15 8.69
C PRO A 30 22.52 -8.96 8.70
N ARG A 31 22.31 -8.33 9.85
CA ARG A 31 21.42 -7.17 9.98
C ARG A 31 21.93 -5.95 9.20
N LEU A 32 23.24 -5.79 9.05
CA LEU A 32 23.80 -4.73 8.23
C LEU A 32 23.53 -4.95 6.74
N HIS A 33 23.49 -6.20 6.28
CA HIS A 33 23.14 -6.51 4.89
C HIS A 33 21.66 -6.18 4.60
N VAL A 34 20.75 -6.51 5.54
CA VAL A 34 19.34 -6.11 5.43
C VAL A 34 19.22 -4.58 5.44
N ALA A 35 19.89 -3.92 6.39
CA ALA A 35 19.87 -2.47 6.49
C ALA A 35 20.41 -1.77 5.23
N SER A 36 21.47 -2.31 4.61
CA SER A 36 22.01 -1.74 3.37
C SER A 36 21.04 -1.83 2.20
N VAL A 37 20.32 -2.96 2.05
CA VAL A 37 19.29 -3.10 1.00
C VAL A 37 18.15 -2.10 1.23
N LEU A 38 17.59 -2.07 2.45
CA LEU A 38 16.45 -1.19 2.75
C LEU A 38 16.84 0.30 2.68
N LEU A 39 18.05 0.67 3.12
CA LEU A 39 18.53 2.04 2.99
C LEU A 39 18.74 2.43 1.51
N SER A 40 19.26 1.51 0.69
CA SER A 40 19.39 1.76 -0.76
C SER A 40 18.03 1.95 -1.43
N VAL A 41 17.02 1.18 -1.02
CA VAL A 41 15.64 1.37 -1.47
C VAL A 41 15.10 2.74 -1.05
N GLN A 42 15.35 3.18 0.19
CA GLN A 42 14.96 4.52 0.63
C GLN A 42 15.66 5.64 -0.17
N VAL A 43 16.96 5.48 -0.46
CA VAL A 43 17.68 6.45 -1.29
C VAL A 43 17.07 6.52 -2.70
N LEU A 44 16.79 5.38 -3.33
CA LEU A 44 16.11 5.36 -4.63
C LEU A 44 14.69 5.93 -4.55
N GLY A 45 13.97 5.66 -3.46
CA GLY A 45 12.68 6.26 -3.17
C GLY A 45 12.72 7.78 -3.20
N GLN A 46 13.74 8.35 -2.56
CA GLN A 46 13.93 9.80 -2.47
C GLN A 46 14.40 10.44 -3.78
N VAL A 47 15.31 9.79 -4.52
CA VAL A 47 15.95 10.43 -5.70
C VAL A 47 15.30 10.07 -7.03
N ALA A 48 14.49 9.02 -7.09
CA ALA A 48 13.99 8.49 -8.37
C ALA A 48 12.53 8.04 -8.37
N LEU A 49 11.89 7.89 -7.20
CA LEU A 49 10.53 7.34 -7.10
C LEU A 49 9.53 8.29 -6.43
N GLY A 50 9.92 9.52 -6.14
CA GLY A 50 9.03 10.54 -5.63
C GLY A 50 8.42 10.26 -4.24
N PHE A 51 9.16 9.59 -3.35
CA PHE A 51 8.61 9.29 -2.01
C PHE A 51 8.25 10.55 -1.24
N GLU A 52 7.04 10.59 -0.73
CA GLU A 52 6.50 11.66 0.12
C GLU A 52 6.94 11.45 1.58
N LEU A 53 8.25 11.54 1.79
CA LEU A 53 8.93 11.27 3.05
C LEU A 53 10.18 12.13 3.15
N SER A 54 10.43 12.79 4.28
CA SER A 54 11.63 13.61 4.46
C SER A 54 12.80 12.84 5.10
N ILE A 55 14.02 13.27 4.83
CA ILE A 55 15.23 12.75 5.49
C ILE A 55 15.15 12.99 7.00
N ALA A 56 14.62 14.14 7.44
CA ALA A 56 14.44 14.44 8.86
C ALA A 56 13.51 13.43 9.55
N GLN A 57 12.40 13.03 8.93
CA GLN A 57 11.48 12.01 9.45
C GLN A 57 12.18 10.64 9.57
N ILE A 58 12.98 10.26 8.56
CA ILE A 58 13.79 9.03 8.61
C ILE A 58 14.76 9.06 9.79
N LEU A 59 15.49 10.17 9.95
CA LEU A 59 16.46 10.33 11.04
C LEU A 59 15.79 10.36 12.42
N VAL A 60 14.59 10.93 12.55
CA VAL A 60 13.80 10.89 13.79
C VAL A 60 13.44 9.45 14.14
N SER A 61 12.95 8.66 13.18
CA SER A 61 12.62 7.25 13.40
C SER A 61 13.84 6.45 13.85
N LEU A 62 14.95 6.56 13.13
CA LEU A 62 16.21 5.87 13.44
C LEU A 62 16.78 6.30 14.79
N GLY A 63 16.83 7.62 15.04
CA GLY A 63 17.37 8.20 16.26
C GLY A 63 16.57 7.80 17.49
N THR A 64 15.22 7.86 17.42
CA THR A 64 14.34 7.43 18.50
C THR A 64 14.52 5.94 18.81
N ALA A 65 14.54 5.09 17.77
CA ALA A 65 14.76 3.67 17.96
C ALA A 65 16.11 3.37 18.63
N ALA A 66 17.19 4.00 18.14
CA ALA A 66 18.53 3.84 18.71
C ALA A 66 18.62 4.34 20.15
N ALA A 67 18.06 5.51 20.45
CA ALA A 67 18.06 6.09 21.76
C ALA A 67 17.37 5.20 22.80
N ILE A 68 16.18 4.69 22.48
CA ILE A 68 15.43 3.80 23.39
C ILE A 68 16.19 2.49 23.64
N GLU A 69 16.73 1.87 22.57
CA GLU A 69 17.54 0.65 22.72
C GLU A 69 18.74 0.86 23.66
N LEU A 70 19.47 1.96 23.44
CA LEU A 70 20.62 2.31 24.25
C LEU A 70 20.23 2.64 25.70
N LEU A 71 19.16 3.40 25.91
CA LEU A 71 18.66 3.70 27.27
C LEU A 71 18.23 2.44 28.04
N LEU A 72 17.69 1.45 27.36
CA LEU A 72 17.26 0.19 28.00
C LEU A 72 18.42 -0.80 28.22
N THR A 73 19.44 -0.79 27.38
CA THR A 73 20.50 -1.80 27.41
C THR A 73 21.80 -1.33 28.05
N ALA A 74 22.27 -0.11 27.72
CA ALA A 74 23.56 0.37 28.15
C ALA A 74 23.70 0.50 29.69
N PRO A 75 22.71 0.98 30.46
CA PRO A 75 22.82 1.05 31.91
C PRO A 75 22.92 -0.32 32.58
N ARG A 76 22.26 -1.34 31.99
CA ARG A 76 22.22 -2.71 32.54
C ARG A 76 23.51 -3.49 32.25
N THR A 77 24.10 -3.26 31.07
CA THR A 77 25.27 -4.01 30.59
C THR A 77 26.59 -3.26 30.74
N ARG A 78 26.54 -1.95 30.97
CA ARG A 78 27.68 -1.03 30.87
C ARG A 78 28.45 -1.09 29.56
N VAL A 79 27.76 -1.58 28.49
CA VAL A 79 28.29 -1.67 27.14
C VAL A 79 27.42 -0.81 26.24
N VAL A 80 28.02 0.18 25.59
CA VAL A 80 27.41 0.91 24.50
C VAL A 80 27.62 0.11 23.22
N ALA A 81 26.72 -0.79 22.91
CA ALA A 81 26.77 -1.59 21.70
C ALA A 81 26.04 -0.88 20.56
N TRP A 82 26.55 -1.04 19.32
CA TRP A 82 25.86 -0.56 18.13
C TRP A 82 24.42 -1.11 18.06
N PRO A 83 23.35 -0.27 18.06
CA PRO A 83 21.98 -0.73 18.22
C PRO A 83 21.36 -1.21 16.88
N ALA A 84 22.06 -2.13 16.16
CA ALA A 84 21.67 -2.60 14.84
C ALA A 84 20.22 -3.09 14.76
N SER A 85 19.74 -3.78 15.80
CA SER A 85 18.36 -4.28 15.83
C SER A 85 17.32 -3.18 15.94
N ALA A 86 17.62 -2.12 16.69
CA ALA A 86 16.71 -0.98 16.83
C ALA A 86 16.72 -0.11 15.57
N LEU A 87 17.91 0.16 15.03
CA LEU A 87 18.06 0.88 13.78
C LEU A 87 17.31 0.19 12.64
N LEU A 88 17.38 -1.14 12.55
CA LEU A 88 16.62 -1.90 11.56
C LEU A 88 15.11 -1.79 11.79
N SER A 89 14.64 -1.78 13.06
CA SER A 89 13.22 -1.58 13.36
C SER A 89 12.75 -0.16 13.01
N GLY A 90 13.54 0.87 13.36
CA GLY A 90 13.27 2.26 12.99
C GLY A 90 13.29 2.47 11.47
N ASN A 91 14.23 1.84 10.77
CA ASN A 91 14.29 1.88 9.31
C ASN A 91 13.05 1.23 8.66
N GLY A 92 12.58 0.10 9.20
CA GLY A 92 11.35 -0.54 8.74
C GLY A 92 10.11 0.33 8.97
N VAL A 93 10.06 1.10 10.06
CA VAL A 93 9.02 2.11 10.28
C VAL A 93 9.14 3.22 9.24
N ALA A 94 10.31 3.82 9.07
CA ALA A 94 10.54 4.93 8.16
C ALA A 94 10.33 4.58 6.68
N LEU A 95 10.48 3.30 6.29
CA LEU A 95 10.26 2.87 4.91
C LEU A 95 8.79 2.72 4.55
N ILE A 96 7.95 2.36 5.54
CA ILE A 96 6.55 2.01 5.29
C ILE A 96 5.61 3.14 5.72
N LEU A 97 5.95 3.86 6.79
CA LEU A 97 5.13 4.95 7.31
C LEU A 97 5.30 6.23 6.48
N ARG A 98 4.19 6.82 6.14
CA ARG A 98 4.07 8.16 5.56
C ARG A 98 3.12 9.00 6.41
N VAL A 99 3.35 10.30 6.47
CA VAL A 99 2.44 11.25 7.11
C VAL A 99 1.90 12.18 6.02
N PRO A 100 0.58 12.16 5.74
CA PRO A 100 -0.06 13.04 4.78
C PRO A 100 0.33 14.50 5.00
N GLY A 101 0.55 15.26 3.90
CA GLY A 101 1.06 16.63 3.97
C GLY A 101 2.59 16.76 3.96
N THR A 102 3.33 15.63 3.84
CA THR A 102 4.75 15.66 3.49
C THR A 102 4.88 15.52 1.99
N GLU A 103 5.45 16.50 1.32
CA GLU A 103 5.65 16.49 -0.13
C GLU A 103 7.03 15.94 -0.52
N HIS A 104 7.11 15.39 -1.73
CA HIS A 104 8.40 15.01 -2.30
C HIS A 104 9.27 16.26 -2.52
N GLY A 105 10.54 16.17 -2.15
CA GLY A 105 11.46 17.31 -2.21
C GLY A 105 11.58 18.10 -0.90
N ASP A 106 10.70 17.91 0.04
CA ASP A 106 10.72 18.54 1.36
C ASP A 106 11.71 17.82 2.29
N TRP A 107 12.98 17.78 1.89
CA TRP A 107 14.04 16.94 2.47
C TRP A 107 14.20 17.05 3.98
N TRP A 108 13.93 18.22 4.57
CA TRP A 108 14.15 18.51 5.99
C TRP A 108 12.87 18.83 6.75
N SER A 109 11.71 18.54 6.19
CA SER A 109 10.42 18.70 6.87
C SER A 109 10.37 17.86 8.15
N LEU A 110 9.97 18.48 9.23
CA LEU A 110 9.62 17.81 10.48
C LEU A 110 8.10 17.62 10.62
N HIS A 111 7.34 17.74 9.52
CA HIS A 111 5.90 17.51 9.55
C HIS A 111 5.58 16.12 10.10
N GLY A 112 4.71 16.03 11.10
CA GLY A 112 4.34 14.75 11.72
C GLY A 112 5.50 13.95 12.36
N TRP A 113 6.63 14.56 12.69
CA TRP A 113 7.81 13.89 13.26
C TRP A 113 7.45 13.01 14.48
N TYR A 114 6.47 13.44 15.27
CA TYR A 114 6.00 12.73 16.47
C TYR A 114 5.35 11.37 16.15
N VAL A 115 4.74 11.22 14.96
CA VAL A 115 4.17 9.94 14.50
C VAL A 115 5.30 8.95 14.25
N PHE A 116 6.38 9.37 13.58
CA PHE A 116 7.57 8.55 13.37
C PHE A 116 8.25 8.18 14.69
N ALA A 117 8.42 9.15 15.58
CA ALA A 117 9.02 8.92 16.90
C ALA A 117 8.19 7.94 17.75
N ALA A 118 6.88 8.14 17.86
CA ALA A 118 5.99 7.28 18.63
C ALA A 118 5.94 5.86 18.06
N THR A 119 5.85 5.71 16.74
CA THR A 119 5.81 4.39 16.08
C THR A 119 7.15 3.65 16.25
N ALA A 120 8.29 4.34 16.08
CA ALA A 120 9.61 3.75 16.30
C ALA A 120 9.83 3.37 17.78
N ALA A 121 9.36 4.20 18.71
CA ALA A 121 9.38 3.90 20.14
C ALA A 121 8.58 2.62 20.46
N LEU A 122 7.35 2.54 19.95
CA LEU A 122 6.50 1.36 20.11
C LEU A 122 7.16 0.11 19.51
N ALA A 123 7.79 0.22 18.34
CA ALA A 123 8.51 -0.87 17.72
C ALA A 123 9.61 -1.43 18.63
N VAL A 124 10.45 -0.55 19.17
CA VAL A 124 11.53 -1.00 20.08
C VAL A 124 10.98 -1.53 21.39
N LEU A 125 10.03 -0.86 22.02
CA LEU A 125 9.45 -1.27 23.29
C LEU A 125 8.75 -2.63 23.19
N SER A 126 8.06 -2.91 22.08
CA SER A 126 7.37 -4.20 21.86
C SER A 126 8.31 -5.41 21.99
N LYS A 127 9.59 -5.28 21.62
CA LYS A 127 10.63 -6.34 21.75
C LYS A 127 10.89 -6.73 23.21
N TYR A 128 10.72 -5.78 24.11
CA TYR A 128 11.01 -5.98 25.54
C TYR A 128 9.80 -6.40 26.34
N VAL A 129 8.61 -5.89 25.94
CA VAL A 129 7.36 -6.10 26.68
C VAL A 129 6.64 -7.37 26.19
N ILE A 130 6.55 -7.58 24.87
CA ILE A 130 5.73 -8.65 24.33
C ILE A 130 6.63 -9.80 23.85
N ARG A 131 6.83 -10.76 24.72
CA ARG A 131 7.78 -11.88 24.50
C ARG A 131 7.14 -13.23 24.75
N TRP A 132 7.59 -14.23 23.99
CA TRP A 132 7.25 -15.63 24.16
C TRP A 132 8.49 -16.53 23.99
N GLY A 133 8.70 -17.47 24.91
CA GLY A 133 9.85 -18.37 24.85
C GLY A 133 11.21 -17.66 24.79
N GLY A 134 11.33 -16.50 25.47
CA GLY A 134 12.57 -15.70 25.50
C GLY A 134 12.80 -14.82 24.28
N ARG A 135 11.93 -14.84 23.24
CA ARG A 135 12.03 -14.05 22.01
C ARG A 135 10.88 -13.06 21.84
N PRO A 136 11.03 -11.99 21.09
CA PRO A 136 9.90 -11.13 20.72
C PRO A 136 8.79 -11.99 20.07
N LEU A 137 7.55 -11.72 20.40
CA LEU A 137 6.41 -12.43 19.82
C LEU A 137 6.09 -11.90 18.41
N PHE A 138 6.13 -10.59 18.23
CA PHE A 138 5.81 -9.89 17.00
C PHE A 138 7.06 -9.35 16.31
N ASN A 139 7.00 -9.20 14.99
CA ASN A 139 7.95 -8.35 14.28
C ASN A 139 7.79 -6.91 14.78
N PRO A 140 8.85 -6.26 15.28
CA PRO A 140 8.73 -4.99 16.00
C PRO A 140 8.18 -3.85 15.16
N SER A 141 8.72 -3.64 13.95
CA SER A 141 8.21 -2.59 13.06
C SER A 141 6.78 -2.87 12.61
N ASN A 142 6.46 -4.13 12.31
CA ASN A 142 5.13 -4.50 11.84
C ASN A 142 4.03 -4.25 12.88
N ILE A 143 4.22 -4.69 14.13
CA ILE A 143 3.22 -4.45 15.17
C ILE A 143 3.02 -2.97 15.46
N ALA A 144 4.11 -2.19 15.45
CA ALA A 144 4.04 -0.75 15.68
C ALA A 144 3.32 -0.01 14.55
N LEU A 145 3.59 -0.39 13.30
CA LEU A 145 2.91 0.17 12.12
C LEU A 145 1.41 -0.16 12.14
N VAL A 146 1.05 -1.43 12.38
CA VAL A 146 -0.37 -1.83 12.47
C VAL A 146 -1.10 -1.05 13.55
N VAL A 147 -0.50 -0.91 14.73
CA VAL A 147 -1.11 -0.11 15.82
C VAL A 147 -1.23 1.35 15.42
N ALA A 148 -0.19 1.95 14.83
CA ALA A 148 -0.23 3.34 14.38
C ALA A 148 -1.34 3.56 13.34
N PHE A 149 -1.44 2.71 12.33
CA PHE A 149 -2.46 2.81 11.29
C PHE A 149 -3.88 2.64 11.83
N LEU A 150 -4.11 1.63 12.69
CA LEU A 150 -5.44 1.38 13.25
C LEU A 150 -5.90 2.45 14.24
N VAL A 151 -4.95 3.08 14.97
CA VAL A 151 -5.28 4.07 16.00
C VAL A 151 -5.37 5.49 15.43
N LEU A 152 -4.47 5.85 14.50
CA LEU A 152 -4.37 7.21 13.99
C LEU A 152 -5.20 7.42 12.70
N GLY A 153 -5.41 6.35 11.92
CA GLY A 153 -6.13 6.42 10.65
C GLY A 153 -5.31 7.04 9.51
N SER A 154 -5.85 6.95 8.30
CA SER A 154 -5.17 7.35 7.06
C SER A 154 -4.86 8.85 6.95
N GLY A 155 -5.60 9.69 7.65
CA GLY A 155 -5.35 11.14 7.66
C GLY A 155 -4.12 11.57 8.47
N ILE A 156 -3.58 10.70 9.34
CA ILE A 156 -2.41 11.02 10.18
C ILE A 156 -1.24 10.06 9.92
N ALA A 157 -1.54 8.79 9.71
CA ALA A 157 -0.54 7.76 9.47
C ALA A 157 -1.00 6.89 8.29
N ASP A 158 -0.24 6.90 7.22
CA ASP A 158 -0.55 6.19 5.99
C ASP A 158 0.62 5.26 5.61
N PRO A 159 0.37 4.04 5.12
CA PRO A 159 1.43 3.22 4.56
C PRO A 159 1.85 3.72 3.17
N GLN A 160 3.12 3.55 2.83
CA GLN A 160 3.63 3.83 1.48
C GLN A 160 2.79 3.11 0.42
N ASP A 161 2.59 3.73 -0.76
CA ASP A 161 1.72 3.17 -1.81
C ASP A 161 2.21 1.81 -2.33
N LEU A 162 1.27 0.97 -2.77
CA LEU A 162 1.62 -0.31 -3.41
C LEU A 162 2.23 -0.11 -4.79
N TRP A 163 1.86 0.95 -5.47
CA TRP A 163 2.40 1.35 -6.76
C TRP A 163 3.40 2.50 -6.58
N TRP A 164 4.64 2.31 -7.01
CA TRP A 164 5.73 3.27 -6.84
C TRP A 164 6.07 4.00 -8.16
N GLY A 165 5.08 4.23 -8.98
CA GLY A 165 5.21 4.93 -10.24
C GLY A 165 5.37 4.00 -11.45
N PRO A 166 5.37 4.58 -12.66
CA PRO A 166 5.55 3.83 -13.89
C PRO A 166 6.93 3.16 -13.94
N MET A 167 7.06 2.11 -14.77
CA MET A 167 8.33 1.41 -14.90
C MET A 167 9.42 2.34 -15.43
N SER A 168 10.36 2.64 -14.56
CA SER A 168 11.51 3.52 -14.80
C SER A 168 12.82 2.79 -14.46
N ILE A 169 13.95 3.38 -14.83
CA ILE A 169 15.28 2.85 -14.43
C ILE A 169 15.38 2.79 -12.90
N GLY A 170 14.90 3.80 -12.19
CA GLY A 170 14.87 3.85 -10.72
C GLY A 170 14.06 2.70 -10.13
N LEU A 171 12.86 2.45 -10.65
CA LEU A 171 12.01 1.35 -10.19
C LEU A 171 12.60 -0.02 -10.54
N ALA A 172 13.17 -0.19 -11.74
CA ALA A 172 13.86 -1.43 -12.14
C ALA A 172 15.07 -1.74 -11.24
N LEU A 173 15.87 -0.73 -10.87
CA LEU A 173 16.95 -0.86 -9.91
C LEU A 173 16.42 -1.25 -8.53
N THR A 174 15.32 -0.66 -8.09
CA THR A 174 14.68 -0.97 -6.81
C THR A 174 14.21 -2.43 -6.76
N TYR A 175 13.52 -2.90 -7.81
CA TYR A 175 13.16 -4.33 -7.93
C TYR A 175 14.39 -5.24 -7.87
N THR A 176 15.44 -4.87 -8.60
CA THR A 176 16.70 -5.64 -8.62
C THR A 176 17.31 -5.72 -7.23
N LEU A 177 17.36 -4.62 -6.48
CA LEU A 177 17.89 -4.59 -5.12
C LEU A 177 17.05 -5.43 -4.15
N ILE A 178 15.72 -5.31 -4.20
CA ILE A 178 14.82 -6.07 -3.31
C ILE A 178 14.93 -7.56 -3.63
N LEU A 179 14.85 -7.96 -4.89
CA LEU A 179 14.88 -9.35 -5.31
C LEU A 179 16.27 -9.97 -5.07
N ALA A 180 17.33 -9.35 -5.57
CA ALA A 180 18.68 -9.89 -5.40
C ALA A 180 19.10 -9.91 -3.92
N GLY A 181 18.89 -8.81 -3.19
CA GLY A 181 19.16 -8.72 -1.76
C GLY A 181 18.30 -9.68 -0.95
N GLY A 182 17.02 -9.72 -1.20
CA GLY A 182 16.06 -10.60 -0.55
C GLY A 182 16.40 -12.08 -0.75
N VAL A 183 16.59 -12.50 -2.00
CA VAL A 183 16.97 -13.91 -2.32
C VAL A 183 18.31 -14.26 -1.71
N LEU A 184 19.33 -13.39 -1.81
CA LEU A 184 20.66 -13.66 -1.25
C LEU A 184 20.60 -13.82 0.28
N ILE A 185 19.91 -12.93 0.98
CA ILE A 185 19.80 -12.94 2.45
C ILE A 185 18.99 -14.16 2.90
N THR A 186 17.80 -14.38 2.32
CA THR A 186 16.93 -15.50 2.71
C THR A 186 17.54 -16.85 2.37
N ARG A 187 18.31 -16.95 1.28
CA ARG A 187 19.09 -18.16 0.95
C ARG A 187 20.18 -18.43 2.00
N ARG A 188 20.94 -17.40 2.42
CA ARG A 188 21.96 -17.52 3.48
C ARG A 188 21.37 -17.92 4.83
N LEU A 189 20.17 -17.45 5.14
CA LEU A 189 19.44 -17.79 6.36
C LEU A 189 18.64 -19.10 6.26
N HIS A 190 18.66 -19.79 5.13
CA HIS A 190 17.85 -20.98 4.83
C HIS A 190 16.33 -20.75 4.93
N LEU A 191 15.88 -19.52 4.69
CA LEU A 191 14.48 -19.08 4.76
C LEU A 191 13.81 -18.87 3.39
N LEU A 192 14.52 -19.13 2.28
CA LEU A 192 13.98 -18.96 0.92
C LEU A 192 12.69 -19.76 0.70
N GLY A 193 12.60 -20.97 1.30
CA GLY A 193 11.38 -21.79 1.25
C GLY A 193 10.19 -21.14 1.98
N VAL A 194 10.44 -20.37 3.05
CA VAL A 194 9.41 -19.60 3.77
C VAL A 194 8.88 -18.49 2.87
N SER A 195 9.78 -17.70 2.25
CA SER A 195 9.41 -16.65 1.29
C SER A 195 8.60 -17.21 0.11
N ALA A 196 9.05 -18.32 -0.48
CA ALA A 196 8.39 -18.94 -1.62
C ALA A 196 6.99 -19.46 -1.26
N VAL A 197 6.81 -20.12 -0.12
CA VAL A 197 5.50 -20.60 0.35
C VAL A 197 4.55 -19.44 0.60
N PHE A 198 5.02 -18.37 1.25
CA PHE A 198 4.18 -17.20 1.43
C PHE A 198 3.75 -16.63 0.08
N TRP A 199 4.71 -16.32 -0.80
CA TRP A 199 4.42 -15.65 -2.06
C TRP A 199 3.47 -16.46 -2.95
N VAL A 200 3.72 -17.77 -3.11
CA VAL A 200 2.86 -18.64 -3.91
C VAL A 200 1.43 -18.71 -3.34
N THR A 201 1.31 -18.87 -2.01
CA THR A 201 -0.01 -18.94 -1.36
C THR A 201 -0.74 -17.61 -1.48
N PHE A 202 -0.05 -16.50 -1.23
CA PHE A 202 -0.62 -15.16 -1.31
C PHE A 202 -1.06 -14.81 -2.74
N ALA A 203 -0.16 -15.01 -3.73
CA ALA A 203 -0.47 -14.75 -5.13
C ALA A 203 -1.67 -15.58 -5.64
N ALA A 204 -1.75 -16.85 -5.21
CA ALA A 204 -2.89 -17.70 -5.55
C ALA A 204 -4.20 -17.20 -4.91
N CYS A 205 -4.19 -16.79 -3.64
CA CYS A 205 -5.35 -16.21 -2.98
C CYS A 205 -5.78 -14.89 -3.64
N MET A 206 -4.81 -14.01 -3.97
CA MET A 206 -5.10 -12.75 -4.67
C MET A 206 -5.64 -12.98 -6.08
N ALA A 207 -5.21 -14.04 -6.77
CA ALA A 207 -5.82 -14.42 -8.05
C ALA A 207 -7.31 -14.81 -7.88
N VAL A 208 -7.64 -15.53 -6.81
CA VAL A 208 -9.05 -15.86 -6.50
C VAL A 208 -9.86 -14.58 -6.21
N VAL A 209 -9.29 -13.63 -5.44
CA VAL A 209 -9.95 -12.35 -5.13
C VAL A 209 -10.19 -11.55 -6.42
N ALA A 210 -9.18 -11.43 -7.29
CA ALA A 210 -9.29 -10.74 -8.57
C ALA A 210 -10.33 -11.39 -9.51
N LEU A 211 -10.31 -12.73 -9.62
CA LEU A 211 -11.28 -13.48 -10.42
C LEU A 211 -12.72 -13.42 -9.87
N ALA A 212 -12.87 -13.13 -8.56
CA ALA A 212 -14.18 -12.89 -7.96
C ALA A 212 -14.76 -11.50 -8.30
N GLY A 213 -14.03 -10.67 -9.05
CA GLY A 213 -14.44 -9.33 -9.44
C GLY A 213 -14.18 -8.27 -8.38
N HIS A 214 -13.34 -8.57 -7.39
CA HIS A 214 -12.99 -7.62 -6.34
C HIS A 214 -12.12 -6.49 -6.87
N SER A 215 -12.31 -5.30 -6.32
CA SER A 215 -11.55 -4.10 -6.66
C SER A 215 -11.22 -3.26 -5.42
N MET A 216 -10.27 -2.37 -5.54
CA MET A 216 -9.96 -1.37 -4.52
C MET A 216 -9.76 0.00 -5.14
N THR A 217 -10.08 1.03 -4.37
CA THR A 217 -9.74 2.40 -4.70
C THR A 217 -8.32 2.72 -4.25
N ALA A 218 -7.57 3.45 -5.08
CA ALA A 218 -6.21 3.88 -4.77
C ALA A 218 -6.02 5.34 -5.21
N ARG A 219 -5.25 6.11 -4.46
CA ARG A 219 -4.99 7.52 -4.75
C ARG A 219 -4.14 7.78 -6.00
N TRP A 220 -3.52 6.74 -6.54
CA TRP A 220 -2.65 6.79 -7.71
C TRP A 220 -3.32 6.22 -8.98
N ASN A 221 -4.60 5.82 -8.92
CA ASN A 221 -5.29 5.20 -10.05
C ASN A 221 -6.62 5.89 -10.33
N LEU A 222 -6.85 6.22 -11.59
CA LEU A 222 -8.16 6.67 -12.06
C LEU A 222 -9.12 5.48 -12.08
N GLY A 223 -10.18 5.55 -11.30
CA GLY A 223 -11.09 4.44 -11.15
C GLY A 223 -10.56 3.31 -10.25
N PRO A 224 -11.35 2.25 -10.03
CA PRO A 224 -10.97 1.15 -9.17
C PRO A 224 -9.90 0.25 -9.80
N VAL A 225 -8.91 -0.12 -9.00
CA VAL A 225 -7.91 -1.14 -9.37
C VAL A 225 -8.58 -2.50 -9.30
N ALA A 226 -8.73 -3.19 -10.43
CA ALA A 226 -9.47 -4.45 -10.56
C ALA A 226 -8.77 -5.48 -11.45
N GLY A 227 -9.26 -6.70 -11.47
CA GLY A 227 -8.83 -7.77 -12.37
C GLY A 227 -7.33 -8.03 -12.34
N TRP A 228 -6.68 -8.06 -13.52
CA TRP A 228 -5.24 -8.31 -13.64
C TRP A 228 -4.38 -7.23 -12.97
N GLN A 229 -4.78 -5.97 -13.06
CA GLN A 229 -4.09 -4.86 -12.40
C GLN A 229 -4.10 -5.03 -10.87
N TYR A 230 -5.24 -5.41 -10.28
CA TYR A 230 -5.35 -5.72 -8.86
C TYR A 230 -4.38 -6.83 -8.44
N TRP A 231 -4.36 -7.92 -9.20
CA TRP A 231 -3.48 -9.05 -8.91
C TRP A 231 -2.00 -8.67 -9.00
N THR A 232 -1.57 -7.98 -10.07
CA THR A 232 -0.17 -7.57 -10.24
C THR A 232 0.25 -6.59 -9.16
N THR A 233 -0.60 -5.62 -8.82
CA THR A 233 -0.35 -4.64 -7.76
C THR A 233 -0.12 -5.33 -6.42
N LEU A 234 -0.92 -6.33 -6.05
CA LEU A 234 -0.76 -7.01 -4.76
C LEU A 234 0.33 -8.08 -4.77
N ALA A 235 0.47 -8.84 -5.85
CA ALA A 235 1.42 -9.95 -5.88
C ALA A 235 2.87 -9.52 -6.16
N LEU A 236 3.08 -8.41 -6.87
CA LEU A 236 4.37 -8.00 -7.39
C LEU A 236 4.87 -6.65 -6.87
N SER A 237 4.07 -5.88 -6.10
CA SER A 237 4.51 -4.58 -5.63
C SER A 237 5.81 -4.65 -4.81
N PRO A 238 6.65 -3.60 -4.87
CA PRO A 238 7.87 -3.53 -4.08
C PRO A 238 7.61 -3.70 -2.58
N GLU A 239 6.49 -3.15 -2.07
CA GLU A 239 6.11 -3.29 -0.66
C GLU A 239 5.83 -4.73 -0.26
N VAL A 240 5.08 -5.48 -1.07
CA VAL A 240 4.81 -6.90 -0.79
C VAL A 240 6.10 -7.71 -0.88
N LEU A 241 7.00 -7.39 -1.81
CA LEU A 241 8.31 -8.05 -1.89
C LEU A 241 9.19 -7.75 -0.66
N ILE A 242 9.18 -6.50 -0.16
CA ILE A 242 9.85 -6.14 1.10
C ILE A 242 9.24 -6.91 2.26
N PHE A 243 7.93 -6.99 2.35
CA PHE A 243 7.22 -7.79 3.35
C PHE A 243 7.62 -9.26 3.31
N VAL A 244 7.69 -9.86 2.11
CA VAL A 244 8.08 -11.26 1.88
C VAL A 244 9.51 -11.54 2.34
N PHE A 245 10.46 -10.68 1.96
CA PHE A 245 11.87 -10.97 2.17
C PHE A 245 12.43 -10.47 3.50
N PHE A 246 11.83 -9.44 4.11
CA PHE A 246 12.44 -8.78 5.27
C PHE A 246 11.57 -8.77 6.52
N MET A 247 10.24 -8.95 6.40
CA MET A 247 9.36 -8.95 7.57
C MET A 247 8.97 -10.38 8.00
N ILE A 248 8.49 -11.21 7.07
CA ILE A 248 8.08 -12.60 7.37
C ILE A 248 9.27 -13.48 7.72
N THR A 249 10.42 -13.21 7.10
CA THR A 249 11.64 -13.99 7.26
C THR A 249 12.53 -13.55 8.42
N ASP A 250 12.04 -12.69 9.32
CA ASP A 250 12.78 -12.36 10.53
C ASP A 250 12.97 -13.61 11.40
N PRO A 251 14.22 -14.10 11.57
CA PRO A 251 14.48 -15.36 12.30
C PRO A 251 14.15 -15.26 13.79
N ARG A 252 13.99 -14.06 14.34
CA ARG A 252 13.65 -13.85 15.76
C ARG A 252 12.16 -13.98 16.04
N THR A 253 11.33 -13.66 15.07
CA THR A 253 9.86 -13.62 15.22
C THR A 253 9.15 -14.72 14.44
N GLY A 254 9.79 -15.32 13.44
CA GLY A 254 9.30 -16.48 12.70
C GLY A 254 9.24 -17.77 13.55
N ALA A 255 8.47 -18.76 13.09
CA ALA A 255 8.37 -20.08 13.72
C ALA A 255 9.65 -20.89 13.54
N ARG A 256 10.01 -21.67 14.59
CA ARG A 256 11.21 -22.53 14.60
C ARG A 256 10.97 -23.82 13.83
N GLY A 257 11.97 -24.21 13.04
CA GLY A 257 11.93 -25.41 12.23
C GLY A 257 11.42 -25.18 10.81
N ARG A 258 11.79 -26.06 9.90
CA ARG A 258 11.48 -25.90 8.48
C ARG A 258 9.99 -26.06 8.20
N THR A 259 9.36 -27.07 8.79
CA THR A 259 7.93 -27.34 8.60
C THR A 259 7.07 -26.26 9.27
N ALA A 260 7.38 -25.91 10.52
CA ALA A 260 6.67 -24.83 11.21
C ALA A 260 6.84 -23.48 10.50
N GLY A 261 8.03 -23.17 9.96
CA GLY A 261 8.28 -21.96 9.17
C GLY A 261 7.45 -21.90 7.89
N MET A 262 7.28 -23.02 7.18
CA MET A 262 6.42 -23.08 5.99
C MET A 262 4.93 -22.93 6.34
N LEU A 263 4.47 -23.59 7.42
CA LEU A 263 3.10 -23.44 7.91
C LEU A 263 2.82 -22.01 8.38
N TYR A 264 3.76 -21.41 9.09
CA TYR A 264 3.68 -20.01 9.49
C TYR A 264 3.54 -19.09 8.28
N ALA A 265 4.36 -19.27 7.25
CA ALA A 265 4.31 -18.47 6.02
C ALA A 265 2.97 -18.62 5.29
N ALA A 266 2.48 -19.86 5.13
CA ALA A 266 1.18 -20.14 4.53
C ALA A 266 0.03 -19.53 5.36
N SER A 267 0.14 -19.60 6.70
CA SER A 267 -0.86 -19.00 7.59
C SER A 267 -0.88 -17.47 7.50
N VAL A 268 0.30 -16.81 7.40
CA VAL A 268 0.37 -15.37 7.18
C VAL A 268 -0.26 -15.00 5.85
N ALA A 269 0.06 -15.71 4.77
CA ALA A 269 -0.52 -15.49 3.46
C ALA A 269 -2.07 -15.62 3.51
N ALA A 270 -2.57 -16.70 4.10
CA ALA A 270 -4.00 -16.95 4.22
C ALA A 270 -4.71 -15.88 5.08
N ALA A 271 -4.15 -15.55 6.25
CA ALA A 271 -4.72 -14.54 7.14
C ALA A 271 -4.75 -13.15 6.48
N SER A 272 -3.64 -12.72 5.87
CA SER A 272 -3.59 -11.48 5.11
C SER A 272 -4.62 -11.47 3.98
N SER A 273 -4.70 -12.55 3.20
CA SER A 273 -5.66 -12.65 2.10
C SER A 273 -7.12 -12.60 2.54
N VAL A 274 -7.46 -13.26 3.66
CA VAL A 274 -8.80 -13.18 4.23
C VAL A 274 -9.13 -11.74 4.65
N LEU A 275 -8.21 -11.06 5.33
CA LEU A 275 -8.43 -9.68 5.74
C LEU A 275 -8.54 -8.72 4.55
N ILE A 276 -7.68 -8.89 3.53
CA ILE A 276 -7.68 -8.08 2.31
C ILE A 276 -9.00 -8.22 1.54
N ALA A 277 -9.55 -9.43 1.46
CA ALA A 277 -10.77 -9.69 0.71
C ALA A 277 -12.01 -8.88 1.17
N PHE A 278 -11.96 -8.31 2.36
CA PHE A 278 -13.00 -7.43 2.91
C PHE A 278 -12.69 -5.93 2.75
N GLN A 279 -11.58 -5.57 2.10
CA GLN A 279 -11.14 -4.17 2.01
C GLN A 279 -11.32 -3.65 0.58
N THR A 280 -11.83 -2.44 0.47
CA THR A 280 -12.11 -1.78 -0.83
C THR A 280 -11.23 -0.55 -1.06
N THR A 281 -10.31 -0.22 -0.14
CA THR A 281 -9.36 0.88 -0.29
C THR A 281 -7.93 0.34 -0.19
N GLU A 282 -7.00 1.01 -0.85
CA GLU A 282 -5.57 0.66 -0.79
C GLU A 282 -5.05 0.72 0.65
N TYR A 283 -5.39 1.78 1.39
CA TYR A 283 -5.03 1.91 2.80
C TYR A 283 -5.41 0.68 3.62
N ALA A 284 -6.70 0.33 3.59
CA ALA A 284 -7.19 -0.79 4.37
C ALA A 284 -6.59 -2.13 3.91
N THR A 285 -6.33 -2.28 2.60
CA THR A 285 -5.65 -3.44 2.01
C THR A 285 -4.23 -3.61 2.56
N LYS A 286 -3.45 -2.52 2.64
CA LYS A 286 -2.10 -2.54 3.20
C LYS A 286 -2.09 -2.83 4.71
N VAL A 287 -3.01 -2.20 5.46
CA VAL A 287 -3.18 -2.49 6.90
C VAL A 287 -3.60 -3.94 7.13
N ALA A 288 -4.47 -4.49 6.29
CA ALA A 288 -4.89 -5.89 6.34
C ALA A 288 -3.72 -6.86 6.07
N LEU A 289 -2.86 -6.55 5.07
CA LEU A 289 -1.65 -7.32 4.78
C LEU A 289 -0.75 -7.42 6.02
N LEU A 290 -0.42 -6.30 6.63
CA LEU A 290 0.43 -6.22 7.81
C LEU A 290 -0.22 -6.86 9.05
N SER A 291 -1.54 -6.73 9.21
CA SER A 291 -2.32 -7.29 10.31
C SER A 291 -2.34 -8.82 10.28
N GLY A 292 -2.32 -9.44 9.09
CA GLY A 292 -2.20 -10.88 8.93
C GLY A 292 -0.95 -11.44 9.60
N LEU A 293 0.19 -10.74 9.48
CA LEU A 293 1.44 -11.11 10.15
C LEU A 293 1.29 -10.97 11.68
N VAL A 294 0.67 -9.92 12.18
CA VAL A 294 0.42 -9.75 13.64
C VAL A 294 -0.41 -10.90 14.19
N LEU A 295 -1.53 -11.24 13.53
CA LEU A 295 -2.41 -12.33 13.97
C LEU A 295 -1.68 -13.66 14.04
N VAL A 296 -0.90 -13.99 13.01
CA VAL A 296 -0.19 -15.28 12.95
C VAL A 296 1.01 -15.28 13.90
N CYS A 297 1.69 -14.16 14.14
CA CYS A 297 2.69 -14.05 15.19
C CYS A 297 2.10 -14.36 16.58
N ALA A 298 0.90 -13.85 16.88
CA ALA A 298 0.19 -14.20 18.10
C ALA A 298 -0.10 -15.70 18.21
N GLY A 299 -0.47 -16.34 17.09
CA GLY A 299 -0.70 -17.78 16.97
C GLY A 299 0.56 -18.64 16.82
N ARG A 300 1.76 -18.04 16.72
CA ARG A 300 3.02 -18.78 16.52
C ARG A 300 3.25 -19.93 17.51
N PRO A 301 2.98 -19.78 18.81
CA PRO A 301 3.14 -20.87 19.78
C PRO A 301 2.34 -22.12 19.40
N LEU A 302 1.14 -21.97 18.86
CA LEU A 302 0.29 -23.08 18.40
C LEU A 302 0.90 -23.76 17.17
N ILE A 303 1.44 -22.99 16.24
CA ILE A 303 2.11 -23.54 15.04
C ILE A 303 3.36 -24.34 15.44
N GLU A 304 4.18 -23.83 16.36
CA GLU A 304 5.38 -24.52 16.86
C GLU A 304 5.01 -25.80 17.65
N ALA A 305 3.90 -25.80 18.40
CA ALA A 305 3.40 -26.99 19.08
C ALA A 305 2.84 -28.03 18.08
N PHE A 306 2.18 -27.59 17.02
CA PHE A 306 1.62 -28.46 15.99
C PHE A 306 2.69 -29.09 15.08
N ALA A 307 3.77 -28.40 14.81
CA ALA A 307 4.92 -28.85 14.02
C ALA A 307 6.25 -28.59 14.76
N PRO A 308 6.53 -29.35 15.83
CA PRO A 308 7.72 -29.12 16.63
C PRO A 308 9.00 -29.37 15.80
N ALA A 309 10.01 -28.52 15.99
CA ALA A 309 11.31 -28.68 15.39
C ALA A 309 12.02 -29.91 16.00
N GLY A 310 12.59 -30.77 15.16
CA GLY A 310 13.26 -31.97 15.62
C GLY A 310 13.90 -32.79 14.50
N ALA A 311 14.40 -33.98 14.83
CA ALA A 311 15.13 -34.86 13.91
C ALA A 311 14.31 -35.32 12.66
N GLY A 312 13.02 -35.14 12.63
CA GLY A 312 12.11 -35.42 11.49
C GLY A 312 11.54 -34.17 10.82
N ASP A 313 12.17 -33.01 10.94
CA ASP A 313 11.69 -31.74 10.43
C ASP A 313 11.83 -31.61 8.89
N ALA A 314 11.40 -32.66 8.19
CA ALA A 314 11.23 -32.65 6.75
C ALA A 314 9.73 -32.48 6.44
N PRO A 315 9.32 -31.43 5.71
CA PRO A 315 7.90 -31.18 5.42
C PRO A 315 7.19 -32.39 4.81
N ARG A 316 7.85 -33.14 3.94
CA ARG A 316 7.29 -34.37 3.33
C ARG A 316 7.03 -35.45 4.35
N ALA A 317 7.99 -35.72 5.26
CA ALA A 317 7.83 -36.73 6.31
C ALA A 317 6.75 -36.32 7.32
N TRP A 318 6.72 -35.04 7.71
CA TRP A 318 5.69 -34.50 8.58
C TRP A 318 4.30 -34.63 7.96
N TRP A 319 4.16 -34.29 6.65
CA TRP A 319 2.89 -34.40 5.91
C TRP A 319 2.42 -35.85 5.80
N SER A 320 3.31 -36.81 5.62
CA SER A 320 2.95 -38.24 5.48
C SER A 320 2.66 -38.93 6.80
N ALA A 321 3.20 -38.44 7.92
CA ALA A 321 3.21 -39.15 9.20
C ALA A 321 1.85 -39.32 9.86
N GLN A 322 0.91 -38.39 9.70
CA GLN A 322 -0.39 -38.43 10.38
C GLN A 322 -1.52 -37.89 9.50
N ARG A 323 -2.56 -38.72 9.28
CA ARG A 323 -3.77 -38.33 8.54
C ARG A 323 -4.48 -37.13 9.16
N GLY A 324 -4.56 -37.05 10.49
CA GLY A 324 -5.22 -35.96 11.21
C GLY A 324 -4.61 -34.59 10.93
N ARG A 325 -3.27 -34.50 10.81
CA ARG A 325 -2.61 -33.24 10.48
C ARG A 325 -2.98 -32.72 9.10
N ARG A 326 -3.08 -33.61 8.11
CA ARG A 326 -3.53 -33.28 6.75
C ARG A 326 -4.97 -32.75 6.75
N VAL A 327 -5.85 -33.40 7.48
CA VAL A 327 -7.25 -32.98 7.61
C VAL A 327 -7.35 -31.56 8.20
N VAL A 328 -6.57 -31.27 9.27
CA VAL A 328 -6.54 -29.94 9.89
C VAL A 328 -6.01 -28.89 8.91
N VAL A 329 -4.88 -29.13 8.26
CA VAL A 329 -4.29 -28.15 7.31
C VAL A 329 -5.19 -27.91 6.12
N CYS A 330 -5.74 -28.97 5.51
CA CYS A 330 -6.66 -28.85 4.39
C CYS A 330 -7.98 -28.17 4.81
N GLY A 331 -8.50 -28.50 5.99
CA GLY A 331 -9.73 -27.90 6.53
C GLY A 331 -9.56 -26.39 6.82
N VAL A 332 -8.46 -26.00 7.47
CA VAL A 332 -8.15 -24.60 7.71
C VAL A 332 -7.92 -23.86 6.39
N GLY A 333 -7.19 -24.47 5.44
CA GLY A 333 -6.96 -23.88 4.13
C GLY A 333 -8.26 -23.70 3.33
N ALA A 334 -9.15 -24.70 3.35
CA ALA A 334 -10.47 -24.59 2.69
C ALA A 334 -11.35 -23.53 3.35
N ALA A 335 -11.35 -23.44 4.69
CA ALA A 335 -12.09 -22.41 5.41
C ALA A 335 -11.55 -21.00 5.09
N ALA A 336 -10.23 -20.82 5.06
CA ALA A 336 -9.62 -19.55 4.67
C ALA A 336 -9.98 -19.16 3.23
N LEU A 337 -9.91 -20.11 2.28
CA LEU A 337 -10.30 -19.87 0.89
C LEU A 337 -11.78 -19.51 0.77
N ALA A 338 -12.66 -20.19 1.50
CA ALA A 338 -14.09 -19.85 1.54
C ALA A 338 -14.32 -18.43 2.07
N LEU A 339 -13.62 -18.05 3.13
CA LEU A 339 -13.68 -16.67 3.68
C LEU A 339 -13.14 -15.63 2.70
N VAL A 340 -12.09 -15.94 1.94
CA VAL A 340 -11.57 -15.06 0.87
C VAL A 340 -12.65 -14.83 -0.20
N VAL A 341 -13.30 -15.90 -0.67
CA VAL A 341 -14.36 -15.78 -1.68
C VAL A 341 -15.56 -15.00 -1.15
N VAL A 342 -15.99 -15.29 0.08
CA VAL A 342 -17.10 -14.57 0.73
C VAL A 342 -16.75 -13.09 0.90
N GLY A 343 -15.56 -12.78 1.43
CA GLY A 343 -15.11 -11.41 1.63
C GLY A 343 -15.09 -10.62 0.34
N ALA A 344 -14.49 -11.17 -0.72
CA ALA A 344 -14.42 -10.54 -2.02
C ALA A 344 -15.81 -10.25 -2.63
N ARG A 345 -16.80 -11.12 -2.39
CA ARG A 345 -18.17 -10.93 -2.86
C ARG A 345 -18.96 -9.91 -2.04
N VAL A 346 -18.75 -9.91 -0.72
CA VAL A 346 -19.49 -9.01 0.20
C VAL A 346 -18.96 -7.59 0.11
N ALA A 347 -17.64 -7.42 0.04
CA ALA A 347 -17.02 -6.10 -0.01
C ALA A 347 -17.17 -5.41 -1.38
N ASN A 348 -17.41 -6.18 -2.43
CA ASN A 348 -17.60 -5.69 -3.78
C ASN A 348 -18.94 -6.20 -4.34
N PRO A 349 -20.08 -5.73 -3.83
CA PRO A 349 -21.36 -6.10 -4.39
C PRO A 349 -21.40 -5.69 -5.87
N PRO A 350 -22.04 -6.45 -6.75
CA PRO A 350 -22.22 -6.03 -8.13
C PRO A 350 -22.86 -4.64 -8.14
N ALA A 351 -22.29 -3.73 -8.94
CA ALA A 351 -22.88 -2.42 -9.12
C ALA A 351 -24.34 -2.62 -9.53
N PRO A 352 -25.31 -1.89 -8.93
CA PRO A 352 -26.68 -1.94 -9.39
C PRO A 352 -26.67 -1.60 -10.89
N PRO A 353 -27.44 -2.29 -11.71
CA PRO A 353 -27.52 -1.97 -13.13
C PRO A 353 -27.89 -0.50 -13.23
N SER A 354 -27.11 0.27 -14.00
CA SER A 354 -27.46 1.66 -14.33
C SER A 354 -28.82 1.63 -14.98
N THR A 355 -29.85 2.06 -14.26
CA THR A 355 -31.24 2.02 -14.73
C THR A 355 -31.56 3.13 -15.74
N ALA A 356 -30.66 4.08 -15.93
CA ALA A 356 -30.81 5.17 -16.88
C ALA A 356 -29.63 5.12 -17.87
N ALA A 357 -29.94 4.67 -19.09
CA ALA A 357 -29.00 4.84 -20.19
C ALA A 357 -28.72 6.35 -20.38
N ARG A 358 -27.45 6.70 -20.57
CA ARG A 358 -27.06 8.05 -20.97
C ARG A 358 -27.78 8.38 -22.26
N PRO A 359 -28.32 9.60 -22.43
CA PRO A 359 -28.89 9.98 -23.71
C PRO A 359 -27.79 9.95 -24.78
N ASP A 360 -28.08 9.34 -25.89
CA ASP A 360 -27.18 9.34 -27.05
C ASP A 360 -27.31 10.70 -27.74
N VAL A 361 -26.30 11.57 -27.58
CA VAL A 361 -26.22 12.88 -28.22
C VAL A 361 -25.16 12.81 -29.28
N GLU A 362 -25.55 12.95 -30.53
CA GLU A 362 -24.62 13.00 -31.65
C GLU A 362 -23.91 14.36 -31.64
N LEU A 363 -22.60 14.39 -31.36
CA LEU A 363 -21.82 15.62 -31.40
C LEU A 363 -21.60 16.08 -32.83
N ARG A 364 -21.84 17.39 -33.07
CA ARG A 364 -21.49 18.05 -34.33
C ARG A 364 -19.97 18.20 -34.46
N ASP A 365 -19.47 18.39 -35.67
CA ASP A 365 -18.01 18.54 -35.89
C ASP A 365 -17.44 19.76 -35.13
N ASP A 366 -18.19 20.85 -34.99
CA ASP A 366 -17.81 22.05 -34.24
C ASP A 366 -17.91 21.92 -32.70
N GLN A 367 -18.41 20.77 -32.21
CA GLN A 367 -18.50 20.43 -30.79
C GLN A 367 -17.42 19.47 -30.37
N ARG A 368 -16.60 19.00 -31.28
CA ARG A 368 -15.40 18.20 -31.00
C ARG A 368 -14.17 19.08 -31.03
N PRO A 369 -13.36 19.10 -29.98
CA PRO A 369 -12.16 19.95 -29.98
C PRO A 369 -11.16 19.51 -31.03
N ASP A 370 -10.60 20.48 -31.75
CA ASP A 370 -9.52 20.24 -32.70
C ASP A 370 -8.23 19.77 -32.03
N VAL A 371 -8.03 20.14 -30.76
CA VAL A 371 -6.84 19.84 -29.97
C VAL A 371 -7.25 19.38 -28.58
N VAL A 372 -6.73 18.22 -28.15
CA VAL A 372 -6.82 17.72 -26.79
C VAL A 372 -5.42 17.62 -26.21
N GLU A 373 -5.10 18.45 -25.21
CA GLU A 373 -3.81 18.47 -24.54
C GLU A 373 -3.84 17.63 -23.25
N LEU A 374 -2.73 16.95 -22.97
CA LEU A 374 -2.54 16.19 -21.73
C LEU A 374 -1.71 16.98 -20.74
N GLY A 375 -2.24 17.15 -19.52
CA GLY A 375 -1.54 17.78 -18.41
C GLY A 375 -0.47 16.89 -17.78
N ASP A 376 0.49 17.51 -17.11
CA ASP A 376 1.64 16.84 -16.48
C ASP A 376 1.21 15.92 -15.30
N GLY A 377 0.08 16.21 -14.66
CA GLY A 377 -0.47 15.43 -13.55
C GLY A 377 -0.81 13.98 -13.95
N LEU A 378 -1.15 13.73 -15.21
CA LEU A 378 -1.44 12.39 -15.71
C LEU A 378 -0.25 11.43 -15.62
N ALA A 379 1.00 11.93 -15.68
CA ALA A 379 2.20 11.12 -15.49
C ALA A 379 2.32 10.52 -14.07
N THR A 380 1.57 11.05 -13.10
CA THR A 380 1.59 10.60 -11.71
C THR A 380 0.59 9.49 -11.40
N ILE A 381 -0.18 9.03 -12.41
CA ILE A 381 -1.23 8.03 -12.24
C ILE A 381 -0.76 6.67 -12.73
N GLY A 382 -1.23 5.62 -12.04
CA GLY A 382 -1.05 4.23 -12.46
C GLY A 382 -2.06 3.85 -13.53
N GLY A 383 -1.59 3.21 -14.56
CA GLY A 383 -2.41 2.77 -15.67
C GLY A 383 -1.94 3.37 -17.00
N SER A 384 -2.54 2.96 -18.09
CA SER A 384 -2.30 3.52 -19.42
C SER A 384 -3.45 4.47 -19.76
N PHE A 385 -3.35 5.73 -19.34
CA PHE A 385 -4.23 6.78 -19.82
C PHE A 385 -3.47 7.52 -20.92
N GLY A 386 -3.96 7.40 -22.15
CA GLY A 386 -3.31 7.96 -23.32
C GLY A 386 -4.18 8.96 -24.04
N GLN A 387 -3.71 9.42 -25.21
CA GLN A 387 -4.41 10.39 -26.05
C GLN A 387 -5.83 9.91 -26.43
N ASP A 388 -5.97 8.64 -26.85
CA ASP A 388 -7.26 8.05 -27.23
C ASP A 388 -8.26 8.00 -26.05
N ASP A 389 -7.75 7.85 -24.81
CA ASP A 389 -8.59 7.87 -23.62
C ASP A 389 -9.05 9.31 -23.29
N ALA A 390 -8.15 10.28 -23.46
CA ALA A 390 -8.44 11.69 -23.24
C ALA A 390 -9.50 12.20 -24.23
N GLU A 391 -9.34 11.93 -25.51
CA GLU A 391 -10.29 12.30 -26.55
C GLU A 391 -11.68 11.73 -26.28
N ARG A 392 -11.76 10.45 -25.91
CA ARG A 392 -13.04 9.79 -25.54
C ARG A 392 -13.69 10.44 -24.31
N VAL A 393 -12.91 10.72 -23.27
CA VAL A 393 -13.45 11.33 -22.04
C VAL A 393 -13.87 12.79 -22.30
N VAL A 394 -13.16 13.50 -23.16
CA VAL A 394 -13.55 14.86 -23.56
C VAL A 394 -14.87 14.83 -24.33
N ASP A 395 -15.03 13.93 -25.30
CA ASP A 395 -16.30 13.73 -26.01
C ASP A 395 -17.44 13.45 -25.02
N ASP A 396 -17.19 12.54 -24.06
CA ASP A 396 -18.15 12.22 -23.01
C ASP A 396 -18.54 13.43 -22.15
N VAL A 397 -17.60 14.34 -21.85
CA VAL A 397 -17.87 15.55 -21.06
C VAL A 397 -18.61 16.60 -21.88
N VAL A 398 -18.25 16.78 -23.14
CA VAL A 398 -18.98 17.68 -24.05
C VAL A 398 -20.42 17.23 -24.19
N GLU A 399 -20.67 15.94 -24.44
CA GLU A 399 -22.03 15.39 -24.44
C GLU A 399 -22.77 15.66 -23.11
N ALA A 400 -22.08 15.46 -21.96
CA ALA A 400 -22.66 15.72 -20.66
C ALA A 400 -23.07 17.21 -20.49
N VAL A 401 -22.23 18.16 -20.94
CA VAL A 401 -22.50 19.59 -20.89
C VAL A 401 -23.75 19.95 -21.74
N LEU A 402 -23.83 19.39 -22.95
CA LEU A 402 -25.02 19.62 -23.82
C LEU A 402 -26.29 19.02 -23.23
N VAL A 403 -26.20 17.86 -22.57
CA VAL A 403 -27.34 17.27 -21.85
C VAL A 403 -27.77 18.13 -20.67
N ILE A 404 -26.83 18.75 -19.94
CA ILE A 404 -27.08 19.66 -18.84
C ILE A 404 -27.77 20.93 -19.34
N ASP A 405 -27.28 21.56 -20.42
CA ASP A 405 -27.89 22.73 -21.01
C ASP A 405 -29.35 22.46 -21.39
N ARG A 406 -29.61 21.30 -21.99
CA ARG A 406 -31.00 20.87 -22.32
C ARG A 406 -31.85 20.59 -21.08
N ALA A 407 -31.26 19.98 -20.04
CA ALA A 407 -31.96 19.71 -18.78
C ALA A 407 -32.38 21.01 -18.10
N VAL A 408 -31.51 22.04 -18.09
CA VAL A 408 -31.81 23.38 -17.58
C VAL A 408 -32.91 24.08 -18.43
N GLU A 409 -32.82 23.96 -19.76
CA GLU A 409 -33.86 24.53 -20.65
C GLU A 409 -35.23 23.90 -20.40
N THR A 410 -35.30 22.59 -20.21
CA THR A 410 -36.58 21.88 -20.06
C THR A 410 -37.03 21.74 -18.61
N GLY A 411 -36.17 22.04 -17.63
CA GLY A 411 -36.45 21.80 -16.21
C GLY A 411 -36.53 20.31 -15.87
N ASP A 412 -35.73 19.45 -16.57
CA ASP A 412 -35.75 18.01 -16.40
C ASP A 412 -34.59 17.54 -15.50
N ASP A 413 -34.85 17.49 -14.19
CA ASP A 413 -33.89 17.07 -13.16
C ASP A 413 -33.45 15.62 -13.33
N GLU A 414 -34.31 14.74 -13.88
CA GLU A 414 -33.97 13.36 -14.13
C GLU A 414 -32.89 13.24 -15.24
N LEU A 415 -33.05 14.08 -16.27
CA LEU A 415 -32.07 14.14 -17.36
C LEU A 415 -30.70 14.62 -16.85
N ALA A 416 -30.68 15.69 -16.03
CA ALA A 416 -29.45 16.19 -15.40
C ALA A 416 -28.75 15.07 -14.55
N GLY A 417 -29.52 14.31 -13.78
CA GLY A 417 -29.02 13.23 -12.94
C GLY A 417 -28.36 12.05 -13.70
N ARG A 418 -28.51 11.99 -15.03
CA ARG A 418 -27.85 10.98 -15.87
C ARG A 418 -26.38 11.29 -16.16
N VAL A 419 -25.99 12.57 -16.16
CA VAL A 419 -24.66 13.04 -16.54
C VAL A 419 -23.93 13.84 -15.46
N ALA A 420 -24.65 14.34 -14.46
CA ALA A 420 -24.12 15.06 -13.32
C ALA A 420 -24.33 14.28 -12.01
N THR A 421 -23.50 14.56 -11.00
CA THR A 421 -23.59 13.94 -9.69
C THR A 421 -23.13 14.90 -8.58
N GLY A 422 -23.42 14.57 -7.32
CA GLY A 422 -22.94 15.29 -6.15
C GLY A 422 -23.34 16.77 -6.10
N PRO A 423 -22.42 17.68 -5.69
CA PRO A 423 -22.70 19.11 -5.58
C PRO A 423 -23.12 19.75 -6.91
N PHE A 424 -22.53 19.29 -8.03
CA PHE A 424 -22.81 19.83 -9.33
C PHE A 424 -24.27 19.56 -9.79
N LEU A 425 -24.77 18.37 -9.52
CA LEU A 425 -26.17 18.04 -9.79
C LEU A 425 -27.13 18.96 -8.98
N ALA A 426 -26.80 19.20 -7.72
CA ALA A 426 -27.60 20.10 -6.89
C ALA A 426 -27.62 21.53 -7.46
N ASP A 427 -26.46 22.03 -7.87
CA ASP A 427 -26.31 23.33 -8.53
C ASP A 427 -27.12 23.43 -9.83
N VAL A 428 -27.05 22.39 -10.68
CA VAL A 428 -27.77 22.34 -11.96
C VAL A 428 -29.31 22.37 -11.76
N VAL A 429 -29.79 21.60 -10.79
CA VAL A 429 -31.25 21.53 -10.46
C VAL A 429 -31.78 22.87 -9.92
N GLU A 430 -30.93 23.65 -9.23
CA GLU A 430 -31.30 24.97 -8.72
C GLU A 430 -31.22 26.08 -9.77
N ARG A 431 -30.64 25.82 -10.97
CA ARG A 431 -30.55 26.83 -12.05
C ARG A 431 -31.95 27.15 -12.61
N PRO A 432 -32.26 28.44 -12.79
CA PRO A 432 -33.53 28.81 -13.44
C PRO A 432 -33.52 28.35 -14.90
N PRO A 433 -34.67 27.92 -15.45
CA PRO A 433 -34.77 27.55 -16.86
C PRO A 433 -34.28 28.66 -17.77
N SER A 434 -33.37 28.32 -18.67
CA SER A 434 -32.81 29.23 -19.68
C SER A 434 -32.66 28.50 -21.01
N ALA A 435 -32.70 29.21 -22.13
CA ALA A 435 -32.44 28.59 -23.42
C ALA A 435 -31.05 27.97 -23.46
N ALA A 436 -30.94 26.77 -24.02
CA ALA A 436 -29.65 26.10 -24.20
C ALA A 436 -28.78 26.92 -25.16
N PRO A 437 -27.53 27.29 -24.77
CA PRO A 437 -26.64 28.03 -25.66
C PRO A 437 -26.16 27.14 -26.82
N ASP A 438 -25.93 27.77 -27.97
CA ASP A 438 -25.26 27.07 -29.07
C ASP A 438 -23.76 27.08 -28.85
N ARG A 439 -23.23 25.89 -28.48
CA ARG A 439 -21.79 25.71 -28.09
C ARG A 439 -20.96 25.14 -29.21
N SER A 440 -19.77 25.71 -29.39
CA SER A 440 -18.65 25.08 -30.06
C SER A 440 -17.51 24.83 -29.08
N VAL A 441 -16.68 23.85 -29.34
CA VAL A 441 -15.49 23.51 -28.53
C VAL A 441 -14.27 23.48 -29.44
N ASP A 442 -13.31 24.37 -29.18
CA ASP A 442 -12.13 24.55 -30.02
C ASP A 442 -10.93 23.76 -29.47
N ALA A 443 -10.79 23.72 -28.13
CA ALA A 443 -9.70 23.03 -27.47
C ALA A 443 -10.15 22.40 -26.14
N ALA A 444 -9.44 21.37 -25.72
CA ALA A 444 -9.61 20.77 -24.42
C ALA A 444 -8.26 20.42 -23.78
N MET A 445 -8.16 20.58 -22.46
CA MET A 445 -7.04 20.10 -21.67
C MET A 445 -7.54 19.09 -20.65
N VAL A 446 -6.84 17.96 -20.54
CA VAL A 446 -7.14 16.91 -19.56
C VAL A 446 -5.98 16.78 -18.60
N ASP A 447 -6.23 17.01 -17.32
CA ASP A 447 -5.26 16.82 -16.25
C ASP A 447 -5.90 16.07 -15.07
N VAL A 448 -5.22 15.97 -13.96
CA VAL A 448 -5.64 15.26 -12.76
C VAL A 448 -5.64 16.17 -11.57
N VAL A 449 -6.76 16.20 -10.87
CA VAL A 449 -6.88 16.87 -9.57
C VAL A 449 -6.98 15.84 -8.44
N ARG A 450 -6.22 16.09 -7.36
CA ARG A 450 -6.31 15.34 -6.11
C ARG A 450 -6.99 16.23 -5.07
N ASN A 451 -8.00 15.67 -4.38
CA ASN A 451 -8.63 16.40 -3.29
C ASN A 451 -7.66 16.44 -2.08
N PRO A 452 -7.14 17.59 -1.66
CA PRO A 452 -6.23 17.68 -0.53
C PRO A 452 -6.88 17.29 0.80
N ASP A 453 -8.21 17.45 0.93
CA ASP A 453 -8.96 17.13 2.14
C ASP A 453 -9.26 15.62 2.29
N GLU A 454 -9.19 14.88 1.18
CA GLU A 454 -9.45 13.44 1.13
C GLU A 454 -8.24 12.69 0.58
N PHE A 455 -7.17 12.63 1.33
CA PHE A 455 -5.87 12.07 0.91
C PHE A 455 -5.94 10.66 0.30
N GLN A 456 -6.92 9.84 0.70
CA GLN A 456 -7.13 8.49 0.16
C GLN A 456 -8.18 8.42 -0.95
N ALA A 457 -8.78 9.57 -1.33
CA ALA A 457 -9.74 9.59 -2.42
C ALA A 457 -9.08 9.27 -3.76
N GLN A 458 -9.85 8.67 -4.65
CA GLN A 458 -9.43 8.52 -6.04
C GLN A 458 -9.23 9.91 -6.66
N PRO A 459 -8.22 10.08 -7.52
CA PRO A 459 -8.05 11.31 -8.29
C PRO A 459 -9.25 11.50 -9.22
N ARG A 460 -9.54 12.75 -9.52
CA ARG A 460 -10.51 13.15 -10.53
C ARG A 460 -9.79 13.62 -11.78
N LEU A 461 -10.39 13.41 -12.93
CA LEU A 461 -9.97 14.13 -14.12
C LEU A 461 -10.45 15.58 -14.02
N GLU A 462 -9.55 16.49 -14.31
CA GLU A 462 -9.82 17.89 -14.50
C GLU A 462 -9.82 18.17 -16.00
N ILE A 463 -10.97 18.56 -16.54
CA ILE A 463 -11.15 18.77 -17.96
C ILE A 463 -11.55 20.22 -18.17
N THR A 464 -10.67 20.96 -18.81
CA THR A 464 -10.93 22.34 -19.24
C THR A 464 -11.34 22.33 -20.70
N LEU A 465 -12.52 22.88 -20.98
CA LEU A 465 -13.04 23.07 -22.34
C LEU A 465 -12.96 24.55 -22.70
N GLU A 466 -12.49 24.84 -23.89
CA GLU A 466 -12.45 26.20 -24.45
C GLU A 466 -13.17 26.24 -25.80
N GLY A 467 -13.96 27.32 -26.06
CA GLY A 467 -14.72 27.46 -27.27
C GLY A 467 -15.59 28.69 -27.29
N SER A 468 -16.80 28.60 -27.89
CA SER A 468 -17.79 29.68 -27.86
C SER A 468 -19.18 29.17 -27.46
N ALA A 469 -19.97 30.06 -26.82
CA ALA A 469 -21.37 29.86 -26.51
C ALA A 469 -22.15 31.06 -27.06
N ASP A 470 -23.07 30.84 -28.01
CA ASP A 470 -23.79 31.89 -28.74
C ASP A 470 -22.84 32.91 -29.39
N GLY A 471 -21.65 32.49 -29.85
CA GLY A 471 -20.62 33.33 -30.46
C GLY A 471 -19.80 34.16 -29.47
N VAL A 472 -19.95 33.93 -28.14
CA VAL A 472 -19.13 34.56 -27.10
C VAL A 472 -18.06 33.55 -26.63
N PRO A 473 -16.77 33.95 -26.51
CA PRO A 473 -15.76 33.07 -25.95
C PRO A 473 -16.20 32.49 -24.62
N TRP A 474 -15.99 31.18 -24.45
CA TRP A 474 -16.37 30.42 -23.27
C TRP A 474 -15.25 29.49 -22.88
N SER A 475 -14.99 29.38 -21.58
CA SER A 475 -14.12 28.40 -20.99
C SER A 475 -14.75 27.87 -19.70
N SER A 476 -14.65 26.58 -19.45
CA SER A 476 -15.09 25.96 -18.20
C SER A 476 -14.25 24.74 -17.85
N THR A 477 -13.98 24.58 -16.56
CA THR A 477 -13.24 23.45 -16.02
C THR A 477 -14.18 22.55 -15.21
N TYR A 478 -14.12 21.24 -15.50
CA TYR A 478 -14.96 20.23 -14.86
C TYR A 478 -14.12 19.19 -14.15
N HIS A 479 -14.49 18.85 -12.91
CA HIS A 479 -13.98 17.67 -12.24
C HIS A 479 -14.88 16.48 -12.54
N VAL A 480 -14.29 15.46 -13.09
CA VAL A 480 -15.01 14.29 -13.61
C VAL A 480 -14.57 13.04 -12.87
N LEU A 481 -15.55 12.27 -12.40
CA LEU A 481 -15.33 10.94 -11.90
C LEU A 481 -15.18 10.00 -13.11
N ALA A 482 -13.95 9.69 -13.49
CA ALA A 482 -13.68 8.71 -14.54
C ALA A 482 -13.95 7.29 -14.00
N THR A 483 -15.09 6.75 -14.37
CA THR A 483 -15.33 5.32 -14.30
C THR A 483 -15.18 4.74 -15.71
N THR A 484 -14.82 3.47 -15.84
CA THR A 484 -14.48 2.82 -17.11
C THR A 484 -15.61 2.82 -18.15
N ALA A 485 -16.80 3.28 -17.81
CA ALA A 485 -17.97 3.25 -18.67
C ALA A 485 -18.71 4.59 -18.84
N ASP A 486 -18.70 5.48 -17.85
CA ASP A 486 -19.46 6.72 -17.91
C ASP A 486 -18.73 7.84 -17.15
N ALA A 487 -18.27 8.86 -17.85
CA ALA A 487 -17.75 10.08 -17.22
C ALA A 487 -18.94 10.92 -16.70
N ARG A 488 -19.00 11.17 -15.38
CA ARG A 488 -20.02 12.04 -14.77
C ARG A 488 -19.35 13.27 -14.19
N ILE A 489 -19.92 14.42 -14.48
CA ILE A 489 -19.43 15.68 -13.93
C ILE A 489 -19.85 15.77 -12.45
N GLU A 490 -18.86 15.92 -11.57
CA GLU A 490 -19.03 16.03 -10.13
C GLU A 490 -18.98 17.49 -9.65
N ARG A 491 -18.25 18.33 -10.36
CA ARG A 491 -18.06 19.74 -10.03
C ARG A 491 -17.70 20.55 -11.27
N GLU A 492 -18.25 21.76 -11.38
CA GLU A 492 -17.75 22.82 -12.25
C GLU A 492 -16.88 23.76 -11.40
N VAL A 493 -15.68 24.08 -11.87
CA VAL A 493 -14.77 24.99 -11.17
C VAL A 493 -15.01 26.37 -11.69
N PRO A 494 -15.47 27.34 -10.86
CA PRO A 494 -15.67 28.70 -11.31
C PRO A 494 -14.34 29.31 -11.77
N GLU A 495 -14.34 30.04 -12.88
CA GLU A 495 -13.19 30.87 -13.27
C GLU A 495 -12.87 31.88 -12.16
N VAL A 496 -11.63 31.99 -11.74
CA VAL A 496 -11.12 32.89 -10.70
C VAL A 496 -10.80 34.26 -11.31
#